data_30ff4290f96af0ce2825917f131670d4
#
_entry.id   30ff4290f96af0ce2825917f131670d4
#
_cell.length_a   1.000
_cell.length_b   1.000
_cell.length_c   1.000
_cell.angle_alpha   90.00
_cell.angle_beta   90.00
_cell.angle_gamma   90.00
#
_symmetry.space_group_name_H-M   'P 1'
#
loop_
_entity.id
_entity.type
_entity.pdbx_description
1 polymer ?
#
loop_
_entity_poly.entity_id
_entity_poly.type
_entity_poly.pdbx_seq_one_letter_code
_entity_poly.pdbx_strand_id
1 'polypeptide(L)'
;MMQIKKYLRTNLATAIILPLLITGCNSDTQVMERPEKVYYDTAQRRMKANNFFSAIESLQAIEARYPFGRYAEQAQSELIYAYYMNGEDEASHEAAEKFIRLNPRHPNIDYAYFMRGIASYTRDKGVFARVFKSDLSNRDISGAKQAFGELSEFLTRFPQSQYAPYASQRLIYLRSLIAKNELVAAEYYLKRKAYVAALRRAKYVIENIPNTSENIRALQIVR
;
A
#
# COMPACT_ATOMS: atom_id res chain seq x y z
N MET A 1 -16.27 58.52 45.97
CA MET A 1 -16.40 57.29 46.77
C MET A 1 -17.13 56.16 45.96
N MET A 2 -17.75 56.45 44.81
CA MET A 2 -18.58 55.50 44.01
C MET A 2 -17.83 54.78 42.91
N GLN A 3 -16.70 55.26 42.48
CA GLN A 3 -15.91 54.66 41.41
C GLN A 3 -15.05 53.47 41.88
N ILE A 4 -14.58 53.45 43.10
CA ILE A 4 -13.71 52.39 43.65
C ILE A 4 -14.48 51.06 43.84
N LYS A 5 -15.76 51.09 44.13
CA LYS A 5 -16.59 49.89 44.30
C LYS A 5 -16.89 49.17 42.98
N LYS A 6 -16.84 49.87 41.83
CA LYS A 6 -17.08 49.27 40.52
C LYS A 6 -15.85 48.46 40.06
N TYR A 7 -14.64 48.94 40.30
CA TYR A 7 -13.38 48.26 39.97
C TYR A 7 -13.14 47.02 40.84
N LEU A 8 -13.54 47.05 42.10
CA LEU A 8 -13.40 45.85 42.98
C LEU A 8 -14.34 44.70 42.57
N ARG A 9 -15.55 45.01 42.06
CA ARG A 9 -16.51 43.98 41.61
C ARG A 9 -16.09 43.33 40.30
N THR A 10 -15.51 44.07 39.36
CA THR A 10 -15.04 43.53 38.10
C THR A 10 -13.79 42.66 38.27
N ASN A 11 -12.86 43.03 39.13
CA ASN A 11 -11.64 42.26 39.41
C ASN A 11 -11.91 40.96 40.20
N LEU A 12 -12.98 40.94 41.03
CA LEU A 12 -13.37 39.73 41.79
C LEU A 12 -14.01 38.67 40.87
N ALA A 13 -14.79 39.11 39.87
CA ALA A 13 -15.39 38.21 38.87
C ALA A 13 -14.35 37.61 37.93
N THR A 14 -13.33 38.38 37.54
CA THR A 14 -12.23 37.92 36.67
C THR A 14 -11.29 36.96 37.40
N ALA A 15 -11.07 37.17 38.71
CA ALA A 15 -10.22 36.31 39.53
C ALA A 15 -10.86 34.94 39.86
N ILE A 16 -12.19 34.79 39.74
CA ILE A 16 -12.88 33.50 39.95
C ILE A 16 -12.98 32.69 38.68
N ILE A 17 -12.96 33.32 37.48
CA ILE A 17 -13.07 32.63 36.20
C ILE A 17 -11.73 32.04 35.75
N LEU A 18 -10.61 32.63 36.15
CA LEU A 18 -9.26 32.19 35.73
C LEU A 18 -8.85 30.78 36.25
N PRO A 19 -9.16 30.36 37.49
CA PRO A 19 -8.80 29.02 37.96
C PRO A 19 -9.69 27.89 37.39
N LEU A 20 -10.88 28.18 36.80
CA LEU A 20 -11.75 27.16 36.23
C LEU A 20 -11.25 26.60 34.85
N LEU A 21 -10.29 27.26 34.21
CA LEU A 21 -9.73 26.83 32.91
C LEU A 21 -8.52 25.89 33.05
N ILE A 22 -8.06 25.61 34.28
CA ILE A 22 -6.87 24.77 34.53
C ILE A 22 -7.27 23.32 34.91
N THR A 23 -8.55 23.00 35.02
CA THR A 23 -8.98 21.60 35.11
C THR A 23 -8.98 20.97 33.69
N GLY A 24 -7.85 21.08 32.99
CA GLY A 24 -7.58 20.35 31.78
C GLY A 24 -7.43 18.87 32.11
N CYS A 25 -8.23 18.07 31.46
CA CYS A 25 -8.31 16.62 31.45
C CYS A 25 -6.99 15.92 31.76
N ASN A 26 -6.79 15.53 33.00
CA ASN A 26 -5.89 14.46 33.34
C ASN A 26 -6.73 13.16 33.35
N SER A 27 -7.23 12.75 32.18
CA SER A 27 -7.66 11.39 31.97
C SER A 27 -6.41 10.55 31.74
N ASP A 28 -5.65 10.31 32.80
CA ASP A 28 -4.81 9.12 32.90
C ASP A 28 -5.75 7.90 32.86
N THR A 29 -6.28 7.63 31.68
CA THR A 29 -6.72 6.29 31.35
C THR A 29 -5.42 5.48 31.32
N GLN A 30 -5.05 4.93 32.47
CA GLN A 30 -4.08 3.83 32.51
C GLN A 30 -4.66 2.77 31.60
N VAL A 31 -4.22 2.78 30.34
CA VAL A 31 -4.51 1.71 29.39
C VAL A 31 -3.86 0.49 30.01
N MET A 32 -4.67 -0.34 30.68
CA MET A 32 -4.21 -1.58 31.31
C MET A 32 -3.49 -2.35 30.23
N GLU A 33 -2.17 -2.46 30.41
CA GLU A 33 -1.29 -3.07 29.41
C GLU A 33 -1.65 -4.56 29.31
N ARG A 34 -2.31 -4.92 28.21
CA ARG A 34 -2.75 -6.29 27.97
C ARG A 34 -1.53 -7.10 27.53
N PRO A 35 -1.37 -8.34 27.95
CA PRO A 35 -0.29 -9.21 27.46
C PRO A 35 -0.30 -9.31 25.93
N GLU A 36 0.89 -9.42 25.32
CA GLU A 36 1.09 -9.53 23.87
C GLU A 36 0.15 -10.57 23.23
N LYS A 37 0.03 -11.75 23.88
CA LYS A 37 -0.85 -12.82 23.42
C LYS A 37 -2.30 -12.39 23.25
N VAL A 38 -2.80 -11.51 24.11
CA VAL A 38 -4.21 -11.05 24.04
C VAL A 38 -4.45 -10.20 22.80
N TYR A 39 -3.48 -9.36 22.42
CA TYR A 39 -3.54 -8.61 21.17
C TYR A 39 -3.50 -9.56 19.97
N TYR A 40 -2.59 -10.54 19.99
CA TYR A 40 -2.45 -11.50 18.91
C TYR A 40 -3.71 -12.34 18.72
N ASP A 41 -4.24 -12.96 19.78
CA ASP A 41 -5.46 -13.75 19.75
C ASP A 41 -6.68 -12.90 19.28
N THR A 42 -6.68 -11.62 19.63
CA THR A 42 -7.72 -10.68 19.19
C THR A 42 -7.60 -10.40 17.69
N ALA A 43 -6.40 -10.15 17.19
CA ALA A 43 -6.14 -9.97 15.75
C ALA A 43 -6.57 -11.19 14.96
N GLN A 44 -6.20 -12.40 15.42
CA GLN A 44 -6.59 -13.66 14.77
C GLN A 44 -8.11 -13.83 14.67
N ARG A 45 -8.83 -13.55 15.74
CA ARG A 45 -10.32 -13.62 15.72
C ARG A 45 -10.92 -12.61 14.74
N ARG A 46 -10.38 -11.39 14.69
CA ARG A 46 -10.84 -10.32 13.80
C ARG A 46 -10.55 -10.65 12.34
N MET A 47 -9.38 -11.18 12.02
CA MET A 47 -9.04 -11.64 10.65
C MET A 47 -9.96 -12.78 10.20
N LYS A 48 -10.23 -13.77 11.06
CA LYS A 48 -11.18 -14.85 10.76
C LYS A 48 -12.60 -14.34 10.52
N ALA A 49 -12.98 -13.24 11.16
CA ALA A 49 -14.27 -12.57 10.96
C ALA A 49 -14.26 -11.58 9.77
N ASN A 50 -13.20 -11.55 8.96
CA ASN A 50 -12.96 -10.57 7.88
C ASN A 50 -13.02 -9.10 8.33
N ASN A 51 -12.84 -8.84 9.62
CA ASN A 51 -12.74 -7.48 10.15
C ASN A 51 -11.26 -7.04 10.17
N PHE A 52 -10.74 -6.77 8.97
CA PHE A 52 -9.32 -6.44 8.79
C PHE A 52 -8.95 -5.11 9.40
N PHE A 53 -9.82 -4.11 9.37
CA PHE A 53 -9.61 -2.82 10.03
C PHE A 53 -9.26 -2.99 11.51
N SER A 54 -10.10 -3.69 12.25
CA SER A 54 -9.85 -3.92 13.68
C SER A 54 -8.70 -4.91 13.95
N ALA A 55 -8.41 -5.82 13.00
CA ALA A 55 -7.23 -6.70 13.10
C ALA A 55 -5.94 -5.87 13.01
N ILE A 56 -5.86 -4.91 12.07
CA ILE A 56 -4.74 -3.99 11.92
C ILE A 56 -4.44 -3.26 13.23
N GLU A 57 -5.46 -2.69 13.89
CA GLU A 57 -5.26 -2.01 15.20
C GLU A 57 -4.58 -2.91 16.24
N SER A 58 -4.97 -4.19 16.28
CA SER A 58 -4.41 -5.15 17.24
C SER A 58 -2.98 -5.56 16.88
N LEU A 59 -2.67 -5.74 15.58
CA LEU A 59 -1.34 -6.08 15.11
C LEU A 59 -0.38 -4.90 15.27
N GLN A 60 -0.82 -3.68 14.97
CA GLN A 60 -0.05 -2.46 15.22
C GLN A 60 0.25 -2.26 16.71
N ALA A 61 -0.68 -2.62 17.61
CA ALA A 61 -0.44 -2.55 19.03
C ALA A 61 0.67 -3.52 19.48
N ILE A 62 0.79 -4.70 18.84
CA ILE A 62 1.90 -5.61 19.08
C ILE A 62 3.20 -4.97 18.60
N GLU A 63 3.24 -4.46 17.39
CA GLU A 63 4.44 -3.86 16.81
C GLU A 63 4.96 -2.67 17.63
N ALA A 64 4.03 -1.84 18.15
CA ALA A 64 4.38 -0.66 18.93
C ALA A 64 4.81 -0.97 20.39
N ARG A 65 4.18 -1.96 21.03
CA ARG A 65 4.38 -2.24 22.46
C ARG A 65 5.32 -3.40 22.73
N TYR A 66 5.39 -4.36 21.81
CA TYR A 66 6.15 -5.59 21.93
C TYR A 66 7.05 -5.83 20.70
N PRO A 67 7.92 -4.87 20.31
CA PRO A 67 8.69 -4.96 19.07
C PRO A 67 9.65 -6.16 19.03
N PHE A 68 10.01 -6.70 20.16
CA PHE A 68 10.84 -7.89 20.32
C PHE A 68 10.08 -9.05 20.96
N GLY A 69 8.76 -8.98 20.96
CA GLY A 69 7.89 -9.99 21.53
C GLY A 69 7.86 -11.27 20.68
N ARG A 70 7.31 -12.32 21.27
CA ARG A 70 7.19 -13.63 20.63
C ARG A 70 6.36 -13.58 19.32
N TYR A 71 5.38 -12.68 19.25
CA TYR A 71 4.47 -12.54 18.12
C TYR A 71 4.84 -11.38 17.19
N ALA A 72 5.94 -10.66 17.46
CA ALA A 72 6.30 -9.44 16.73
C ALA A 72 6.51 -9.71 15.22
N GLU A 73 7.35 -10.68 14.87
CA GLU A 73 7.62 -11.04 13.46
C GLU A 73 6.36 -11.53 12.76
N GLN A 74 5.56 -12.35 13.44
CA GLN A 74 4.30 -12.86 12.91
C GLN A 74 3.29 -11.71 12.69
N ALA A 75 3.16 -10.80 13.64
CA ALA A 75 2.28 -9.64 13.54
C ALA A 75 2.69 -8.74 12.37
N GLN A 76 3.99 -8.50 12.16
CA GLN A 76 4.50 -7.75 11.01
C GLN A 76 4.14 -8.42 9.68
N SER A 77 4.30 -9.74 9.59
CA SER A 77 3.93 -10.50 8.39
C SER A 77 2.41 -10.45 8.12
N GLU A 78 1.60 -10.58 9.17
CA GLU A 78 0.14 -10.54 9.07
C GLU A 78 -0.41 -9.13 8.77
N LEU A 79 0.29 -8.07 9.18
CA LEU A 79 -0.06 -6.70 8.80
C LEU A 79 -0.04 -6.50 7.29
N ILE A 80 0.91 -7.11 6.57
CA ILE A 80 0.97 -7.06 5.10
C ILE A 80 -0.36 -7.54 4.51
N TYR A 81 -0.83 -8.69 4.97
CA TYR A 81 -2.09 -9.28 4.51
C TYR A 81 -3.31 -8.47 4.94
N ALA A 82 -3.34 -8.04 6.19
CA ALA A 82 -4.49 -7.31 6.75
C ALA A 82 -4.70 -5.97 6.04
N TYR A 83 -3.64 -5.21 5.76
CA TYR A 83 -3.71 -3.99 4.96
C TYR A 83 -4.21 -4.27 3.53
N TYR A 84 -3.66 -5.29 2.87
CA TYR A 84 -4.08 -5.66 1.52
C TYR A 84 -5.58 -6.00 1.47
N MET A 85 -6.06 -6.80 2.42
CA MET A 85 -7.48 -7.20 2.50
C MET A 85 -8.39 -6.04 2.89
N ASN A 86 -7.89 -5.06 3.64
CA ASN A 86 -8.62 -3.84 3.98
C ASN A 86 -8.65 -2.83 2.82
N GLY A 87 -7.88 -3.06 1.74
CA GLY A 87 -7.80 -2.18 0.59
C GLY A 87 -6.78 -1.04 0.73
N GLU A 88 -5.93 -1.11 1.74
CA GLU A 88 -4.86 -0.17 2.01
C GLU A 88 -3.57 -0.65 1.32
N ASP A 89 -3.59 -0.63 -0.03
CA ASP A 89 -2.53 -1.20 -0.85
C ASP A 89 -1.16 -0.55 -0.59
N GLU A 90 -1.10 0.77 -0.37
CA GLU A 90 0.14 1.47 -0.03
C GLU A 90 0.71 1.02 1.32
N ALA A 91 -0.14 0.95 2.35
CA ALA A 91 0.28 0.48 3.67
C ALA A 91 0.74 -0.99 3.63
N SER A 92 0.10 -1.83 2.81
CA SER A 92 0.53 -3.21 2.56
C SER A 92 1.92 -3.27 1.92
N HIS A 93 2.19 -2.42 0.92
CA HIS A 93 3.49 -2.31 0.27
C HIS A 93 4.58 -1.89 1.26
N GLU A 94 4.34 -0.82 2.03
CA GLU A 94 5.27 -0.32 3.05
C GLU A 94 5.54 -1.34 4.15
N ALA A 95 4.49 -2.06 4.61
CA ALA A 95 4.64 -3.13 5.59
C ALA A 95 5.50 -4.28 5.04
N ALA A 96 5.33 -4.65 3.77
CA ALA A 96 6.14 -5.67 3.11
C ALA A 96 7.61 -5.24 3.01
N GLU A 97 7.90 -4.00 2.58
CA GLU A 97 9.26 -3.47 2.53
C GLU A 97 9.91 -3.41 3.93
N LYS A 98 9.15 -2.99 4.93
CA LYS A 98 9.61 -2.96 6.32
C LYS A 98 9.96 -4.37 6.81
N PHE A 99 9.10 -5.35 6.54
CA PHE A 99 9.34 -6.75 6.91
C PHE A 99 10.60 -7.31 6.24
N ILE A 100 10.77 -7.08 4.93
CA ILE A 100 11.97 -7.51 4.17
C ILE A 100 13.24 -6.92 4.77
N ARG A 101 13.21 -5.64 5.15
CA ARG A 101 14.36 -4.95 5.73
C ARG A 101 14.71 -5.44 7.13
N LEU A 102 13.70 -5.67 7.98
CA LEU A 102 13.90 -6.06 9.38
C LEU A 102 14.18 -7.56 9.54
N ASN A 103 13.59 -8.40 8.69
CA ASN A 103 13.62 -9.85 8.80
C ASN A 103 14.15 -10.54 7.53
N PRO A 104 15.37 -10.19 7.02
CA PRO A 104 15.86 -10.64 5.71
C PRO A 104 16.12 -12.15 5.61
N ARG A 105 16.19 -12.84 6.74
CA ARG A 105 16.41 -14.30 6.82
C ARG A 105 15.18 -15.06 7.29
N HIS A 106 14.03 -14.41 7.38
CA HIS A 106 12.80 -15.07 7.82
C HIS A 106 12.41 -16.20 6.86
N PRO A 107 11.96 -17.37 7.35
CA PRO A 107 11.58 -18.50 6.49
C PRO A 107 10.53 -18.16 5.41
N ASN A 108 9.60 -17.26 5.73
CA ASN A 108 8.53 -16.82 4.82
C ASN A 108 8.85 -15.46 4.18
N ILE A 109 10.12 -15.13 3.95
CA ILE A 109 10.49 -13.84 3.33
C ILE A 109 9.96 -13.71 1.91
N ASP A 110 9.85 -14.83 1.19
CA ASP A 110 9.29 -14.92 -0.15
C ASP A 110 7.84 -14.39 -0.21
N TYR A 111 7.04 -14.64 0.83
CA TYR A 111 5.69 -14.07 0.96
C TYR A 111 5.71 -12.53 0.94
N ALA A 112 6.62 -11.91 1.69
CA ALA A 112 6.70 -10.45 1.75
C ALA A 112 7.11 -9.85 0.40
N TYR A 113 8.08 -10.46 -0.32
CA TYR A 113 8.45 -10.06 -1.68
C TYR A 113 7.29 -10.20 -2.66
N PHE A 114 6.54 -11.30 -2.59
CA PHE A 114 5.36 -11.52 -3.41
C PHE A 114 4.28 -10.47 -3.15
N MET A 115 3.92 -10.25 -1.88
CA MET A 115 2.88 -9.29 -1.49
C MET A 115 3.24 -7.85 -1.81
N ARG A 116 4.53 -7.47 -1.73
CA ARG A 116 5.01 -6.17 -2.18
C ARG A 116 4.62 -5.91 -3.64
N GLY A 117 4.92 -6.84 -4.53
CA GLY A 117 4.57 -6.71 -5.95
C GLY A 117 3.06 -6.74 -6.22
N ILE A 118 2.29 -7.51 -5.43
CA ILE A 118 0.82 -7.53 -5.55
C ILE A 118 0.20 -6.21 -5.09
N ALA A 119 0.68 -5.64 -3.99
CA ALA A 119 0.22 -4.35 -3.48
C ALA A 119 0.50 -3.22 -4.48
N SER A 120 1.70 -3.15 -5.07
CA SER A 120 2.01 -2.20 -6.14
C SER A 120 1.06 -2.30 -7.33
N TYR A 121 0.66 -3.51 -7.70
CA TYR A 121 -0.27 -3.73 -8.82
C TYR A 121 -1.70 -3.27 -8.49
N THR A 122 -2.16 -3.45 -7.26
CA THR A 122 -3.53 -3.10 -6.86
C THR A 122 -3.72 -1.62 -6.57
N ARG A 123 -2.67 -0.92 -6.17
CA ARG A 123 -2.65 0.51 -5.86
C ARG A 123 -3.26 1.38 -6.97
N ASP A 124 -2.87 1.16 -8.22
CA ASP A 124 -3.35 1.98 -9.35
C ASP A 124 -4.80 1.67 -9.76
N LYS A 125 -5.36 0.57 -9.28
CA LYS A 125 -6.72 0.18 -9.68
C LYS A 125 -7.80 1.03 -9.02
N GLY A 126 -7.53 1.60 -7.84
CA GLY A 126 -8.52 2.27 -7.03
C GLY A 126 -9.70 1.37 -6.64
N VAL A 127 -10.49 1.79 -5.67
CA VAL A 127 -11.63 1.01 -5.13
C VAL A 127 -12.66 0.67 -6.24
N PHE A 128 -12.89 1.59 -7.18
CA PHE A 128 -13.86 1.39 -8.26
C PHE A 128 -13.40 0.39 -9.33
N ALA A 129 -12.12 0.27 -9.60
CA ALA A 129 -11.63 -0.67 -10.62
C ALA A 129 -11.61 -2.12 -10.14
N ARG A 130 -11.76 -2.37 -8.84
CA ARG A 130 -12.02 -3.71 -8.30
C ARG A 130 -13.41 -4.21 -8.69
N VAL A 131 -14.37 -3.30 -8.90
CA VAL A 131 -15.78 -3.61 -9.21
C VAL A 131 -16.07 -3.53 -10.70
N PHE A 132 -15.44 -2.60 -11.43
CA PHE A 132 -15.67 -2.39 -12.86
C PHE A 132 -14.45 -2.78 -13.68
N LYS A 133 -14.63 -3.60 -14.74
CA LYS A 133 -13.60 -3.90 -15.75
C LYS A 133 -13.29 -2.65 -16.56
N SER A 134 -12.43 -1.77 -16.05
CA SER A 134 -11.97 -0.59 -16.80
C SER A 134 -10.71 -0.92 -17.58
N ASP A 135 -10.58 -0.40 -18.80
CA ASP A 135 -9.36 -0.50 -19.58
C ASP A 135 -8.27 0.39 -18.95
N LEU A 136 -7.31 -0.23 -18.31
CA LEU A 136 -6.20 0.45 -17.61
C LEU A 136 -5.13 1.00 -18.57
N SER A 137 -5.16 0.61 -19.87
CA SER A 137 -4.12 1.03 -20.83
C SER A 137 -4.11 2.55 -21.12
N ASN A 138 -5.19 3.24 -20.83
CA ASN A 138 -5.34 4.69 -21.03
C ASN A 138 -5.09 5.53 -19.76
N ARG A 139 -4.66 4.88 -18.66
CA ARG A 139 -4.38 5.52 -17.38
C ARG A 139 -2.91 5.54 -17.07
N ASP A 140 -2.55 6.20 -15.98
CA ASP A 140 -1.23 6.02 -15.38
C ASP A 140 -1.06 4.55 -14.95
N ILE A 141 0.04 3.96 -15.38
CA ILE A 141 0.42 2.57 -15.11
C ILE A 141 1.74 2.48 -14.33
N SER A 142 2.08 3.52 -13.58
CA SER A 142 3.32 3.55 -12.77
C SER A 142 3.40 2.39 -11.79
N GLY A 143 2.31 2.11 -11.07
CA GLY A 143 2.22 0.96 -10.18
C GLY A 143 2.28 -0.37 -10.91
N ALA A 144 1.72 -0.49 -12.13
CA ALA A 144 1.87 -1.69 -12.94
C ALA A 144 3.34 -1.93 -13.37
N LYS A 145 4.08 -0.86 -13.72
CA LYS A 145 5.51 -0.95 -14.03
C LYS A 145 6.34 -1.31 -12.80
N GLN A 146 6.03 -0.72 -11.65
CA GLN A 146 6.65 -1.05 -10.37
C GLN A 146 6.40 -2.51 -10.00
N ALA A 147 5.14 -2.96 -10.04
CA ALA A 147 4.75 -4.34 -9.77
C ALA A 147 5.46 -5.34 -10.70
N PHE A 148 5.63 -4.97 -11.97
CA PHE A 148 6.38 -5.80 -12.92
C PHE A 148 7.83 -6.00 -12.48
N GLY A 149 8.51 -4.93 -12.05
CA GLY A 149 9.88 -5.00 -11.52
C GLY A 149 9.96 -5.86 -10.26
N GLU A 150 9.08 -5.61 -9.29
CA GLU A 150 9.07 -6.28 -7.99
C GLU A 150 8.73 -7.78 -8.10
N LEU A 151 7.74 -8.15 -8.93
CA LEU A 151 7.41 -9.56 -9.17
C LEU A 151 8.49 -10.28 -10.00
N SER A 152 9.19 -9.56 -10.89
CA SER A 152 10.36 -10.13 -11.60
C SER A 152 11.51 -10.39 -10.63
N GLU A 153 11.79 -9.47 -9.72
CA GLU A 153 12.75 -9.67 -8.63
C GLU A 153 12.37 -10.86 -7.76
N PHE A 154 11.10 -10.95 -7.36
CA PHE A 154 10.59 -12.07 -6.58
C PHE A 154 10.85 -13.42 -7.27
N LEU A 155 10.51 -13.57 -8.55
CA LEU A 155 10.74 -14.82 -9.28
C LEU A 155 12.21 -15.16 -9.45
N THR A 156 13.07 -14.16 -9.57
CA THR A 156 14.52 -14.36 -9.66
C THR A 156 15.10 -14.86 -8.34
N ARG A 157 14.63 -14.32 -7.21
CA ARG A 157 15.11 -14.69 -5.87
C ARG A 157 14.51 -15.98 -5.34
N PHE A 158 13.23 -16.22 -5.65
CA PHE A 158 12.43 -17.30 -5.06
C PHE A 158 11.69 -18.13 -6.14
N PRO A 159 12.40 -18.73 -7.11
CA PRO A 159 11.76 -19.45 -8.21
C PRO A 159 10.99 -20.69 -7.76
N GLN A 160 11.29 -21.22 -6.58
CA GLN A 160 10.63 -22.41 -6.00
C GLN A 160 9.54 -22.05 -4.96
N SER A 161 9.25 -20.76 -4.78
CA SER A 161 8.18 -20.32 -3.87
C SER A 161 6.82 -20.85 -4.33
N GLN A 162 5.96 -21.18 -3.38
CA GLN A 162 4.55 -21.55 -3.66
C GLN A 162 3.78 -20.43 -4.38
N TYR A 163 4.25 -19.18 -4.29
CA TYR A 163 3.64 -18.02 -4.94
C TYR A 163 4.17 -17.80 -6.37
N ALA A 164 5.22 -18.52 -6.80
CA ALA A 164 5.86 -18.32 -8.11
C ALA A 164 4.90 -18.50 -9.29
N PRO A 165 3.99 -19.50 -9.32
CA PRO A 165 3.00 -19.63 -10.40
C PRO A 165 2.08 -18.40 -10.52
N TYR A 166 1.62 -17.86 -9.39
CA TYR A 166 0.75 -16.68 -9.36
C TYR A 166 1.49 -15.41 -9.82
N ALA A 167 2.73 -15.23 -9.38
CA ALA A 167 3.57 -14.12 -9.82
C ALA A 167 3.84 -14.19 -11.33
N SER A 168 4.16 -15.37 -11.87
CA SER A 168 4.38 -15.57 -13.30
C SER A 168 3.15 -15.22 -14.12
N GLN A 169 1.98 -15.67 -13.72
CA GLN A 169 0.72 -15.33 -14.39
C GLN A 169 0.46 -13.82 -14.35
N ARG A 170 0.75 -13.18 -13.22
CA ARG A 170 0.61 -11.74 -13.09
C ARG A 170 1.57 -10.97 -13.99
N LEU A 171 2.81 -11.44 -14.12
CA LEU A 171 3.79 -10.82 -15.01
C LEU A 171 3.38 -10.89 -16.48
N ILE A 172 2.77 -11.99 -16.93
CA ILE A 172 2.25 -12.09 -18.31
C ILE A 172 1.22 -10.98 -18.55
N TYR A 173 0.28 -10.81 -17.63
CA TYR A 173 -0.73 -9.75 -17.72
C TYR A 173 -0.12 -8.35 -17.70
N LEU A 174 0.79 -8.07 -16.77
CA LEU A 174 1.47 -6.77 -16.64
C LEU A 174 2.26 -6.42 -17.90
N ARG A 175 2.94 -7.39 -18.48
CA ARG A 175 3.69 -7.24 -19.75
C ARG A 175 2.77 -6.76 -20.87
N SER A 176 1.65 -7.42 -21.10
CA SER A 176 0.66 -7.00 -22.10
C SER A 176 0.06 -5.62 -21.79
N LEU A 177 -0.22 -5.33 -20.52
CA LEU A 177 -0.75 -4.02 -20.12
C LEU A 177 0.25 -2.89 -20.44
N ILE A 178 1.54 -3.07 -20.12
CA ILE A 178 2.58 -2.09 -20.39
C ILE A 178 2.75 -1.90 -21.90
N ALA A 179 2.81 -2.99 -22.67
CA ALA A 179 2.91 -2.92 -24.14
C ALA A 179 1.72 -2.15 -24.74
N LYS A 180 0.50 -2.46 -24.31
CA LYS A 180 -0.72 -1.77 -24.77
C LYS A 180 -0.71 -0.29 -24.45
N ASN A 181 -0.29 0.12 -23.26
CA ASN A 181 -0.17 1.53 -22.87
C ASN A 181 0.83 2.29 -23.76
N GLU A 182 2.00 1.70 -24.05
CA GLU A 182 2.99 2.29 -24.96
C GLU A 182 2.46 2.44 -26.37
N LEU A 183 1.66 1.48 -26.87
CA LEU A 183 1.04 1.57 -28.20
C LEU A 183 -0.07 2.60 -28.27
N VAL A 184 -0.87 2.78 -27.21
CA VAL A 184 -1.85 3.87 -27.13
C VAL A 184 -1.15 5.22 -27.27
N ALA A 185 0.00 5.40 -26.58
CA ALA A 185 0.80 6.59 -26.73
C ALA A 185 1.39 6.74 -28.18
N ALA A 186 1.86 5.64 -28.80
CA ALA A 186 2.36 5.65 -30.17
C ALA A 186 1.29 6.12 -31.16
N GLU A 187 0.08 5.60 -31.04
CA GLU A 187 -1.06 5.97 -31.90
C GLU A 187 -1.50 7.42 -31.72
N TYR A 188 -1.47 7.92 -30.51
CA TYR A 188 -1.70 9.33 -30.25
C TYR A 188 -0.68 10.20 -30.99
N TYR A 189 0.59 9.84 -30.99
CA TYR A 189 1.63 10.56 -31.73
C TYR A 189 1.46 10.43 -33.24
N LEU A 190 1.06 9.26 -33.76
CA LEU A 190 0.75 9.08 -35.20
C LEU A 190 -0.37 10.03 -35.66
N LYS A 191 -1.47 10.14 -34.91
CA LYS A 191 -2.58 11.05 -35.21
C LYS A 191 -2.12 12.51 -35.26
N ARG A 192 -1.09 12.87 -34.51
CA ARG A 192 -0.47 14.20 -34.51
C ARG A 192 0.67 14.37 -35.49
N LYS A 193 0.95 13.37 -36.36
CA LYS A 193 2.04 13.37 -37.31
C LYS A 193 3.44 13.47 -36.65
N ALA A 194 3.55 13.15 -35.37
CA ALA A 194 4.80 13.12 -34.60
C ALA A 194 5.48 11.73 -34.77
N TYR A 195 5.88 11.40 -35.99
CA TYR A 195 6.32 10.05 -36.39
C TYR A 195 7.52 9.52 -35.58
N VAL A 196 8.50 10.39 -35.29
CA VAL A 196 9.67 10.01 -34.48
C VAL A 196 9.27 9.57 -33.06
N ALA A 197 8.31 10.27 -32.45
CA ALA A 197 7.82 9.91 -31.12
C ALA A 197 7.04 8.58 -31.16
N ALA A 198 6.19 8.39 -32.16
CA ALA A 198 5.46 7.15 -32.37
C ALA A 198 6.41 5.95 -32.58
N LEU A 199 7.42 6.12 -33.43
CA LEU A 199 8.44 5.11 -33.72
C LEU A 199 9.19 4.71 -32.43
N ARG A 200 9.60 5.66 -31.60
CA ARG A 200 10.30 5.37 -30.34
C ARG A 200 9.44 4.52 -29.39
N ARG A 201 8.14 4.81 -29.28
CA ARG A 201 7.23 4.03 -28.44
C ARG A 201 7.03 2.61 -28.98
N ALA A 202 6.79 2.45 -30.28
CA ALA A 202 6.62 1.14 -30.89
C ALA A 202 7.92 0.30 -30.80
N LYS A 203 9.08 0.91 -31.07
CA LYS A 203 10.38 0.28 -30.94
C LYS A 203 10.66 -0.19 -29.50
N TYR A 204 10.29 0.60 -28.50
CA TYR A 204 10.40 0.20 -27.08
C TYR A 204 9.63 -1.09 -26.81
N VAL A 205 8.41 -1.24 -27.34
CA VAL A 205 7.62 -2.47 -27.17
C VAL A 205 8.34 -3.68 -27.79
N ILE A 206 8.84 -3.53 -29.01
CA ILE A 206 9.52 -4.63 -29.73
C ILE A 206 10.78 -5.08 -28.97
N GLU A 207 11.59 -4.13 -28.50
CA GLU A 207 12.89 -4.40 -27.90
C GLU A 207 12.80 -4.86 -26.43
N ASN A 208 11.86 -4.28 -25.65
CA ASN A 208 11.83 -4.48 -24.21
C ASN A 208 10.66 -5.36 -23.73
N ILE A 209 9.64 -5.55 -24.58
CA ILE A 209 8.42 -6.28 -24.20
C ILE A 209 8.11 -7.35 -25.28
N PRO A 210 9.04 -8.25 -25.58
CA PRO A 210 8.81 -9.29 -26.60
C PRO A 210 7.74 -10.30 -26.15
N ASN A 211 7.22 -11.05 -27.11
CA ASN A 211 6.26 -12.14 -26.88
C ASN A 211 4.90 -11.70 -26.32
N THR A 212 4.42 -10.53 -26.76
CA THR A 212 3.05 -10.08 -26.50
C THR A 212 2.27 -9.98 -27.82
N SER A 213 0.93 -10.04 -27.75
CA SER A 213 0.04 -9.82 -28.92
C SER A 213 0.24 -8.43 -29.52
N GLU A 214 0.65 -7.47 -28.71
CA GLU A 214 0.90 -6.07 -29.05
C GLU A 214 2.10 -5.89 -30.01
N ASN A 215 3.02 -6.86 -30.05
CA ASN A 215 4.21 -6.78 -30.92
C ASN A 215 3.88 -6.70 -32.41
N ILE A 216 2.81 -7.37 -32.86
CA ILE A 216 2.37 -7.32 -34.26
C ILE A 216 2.00 -5.88 -34.61
N ARG A 217 1.26 -5.20 -33.74
CA ARG A 217 0.84 -3.81 -33.93
C ARG A 217 2.02 -2.83 -33.83
N ALA A 218 2.97 -3.10 -32.91
CA ALA A 218 4.21 -2.33 -32.83
C ALA A 218 5.02 -2.39 -34.13
N LEU A 219 5.15 -3.56 -34.73
CA LEU A 219 5.82 -3.74 -36.02
C LEU A 219 5.11 -2.99 -37.17
N GLN A 220 3.78 -2.91 -37.17
CA GLN A 220 3.02 -2.14 -38.14
C GLN A 220 3.28 -0.63 -38.05
N ILE A 221 3.52 -0.11 -36.84
CA ILE A 221 3.84 1.30 -36.62
C ILE A 221 5.27 1.65 -37.06
N VAL A 222 6.19 0.71 -36.96
CA VAL A 222 7.60 0.90 -37.33
C VAL A 222 7.82 0.81 -38.84
N ARG A 223 6.92 0.14 -39.57
CA ARG A 223 6.98 -0.05 -41.03
C ARG A 223 6.55 1.21 -41.80
#